data_e2c6b95ed7c0f134f8c76e260311d233
#
_entry.id   e2c6b95ed7c0f134f8c76e260311d233
#
_cell.length_a   1.000
_cell.length_b   1.000
_cell.length_c   1.000
_cell.angle_alpha   90.00
_cell.angle_beta   90.00
_cell.angle_gamma   90.00
#
_symmetry.space_group_name_H-M   'P 1'
#
loop_
_entity.id
_entity.type
_entity.pdbx_description
1 polymer ?
#
loop_
_entity_poly.entity_id
_entity_poly.type
_entity_poly.pdbx_seq_one_letter_code
_entity_poly.pdbx_strand_id
1 'polypeptide(L)'
;MRNHAVLFVDDEVNILKAVKRLLRNEPWEVQCASRPQEALELLDTQAVQVVVSDQRMPEMSGVDLLAAVRERHPDVVRMMLTGYTEMNVAVEAINRGEIFRLITKPWNDEELKATLRQAFDHFDLKEEIKRLNQVTREQNFKLQDMNRNLEYKVRDRTKQLAEKHAELRTAYIQTIRALAEAVDAKDAYTRGHSERVGVYASKIAREVGLPRELIERVYIAGLLHDVGKIGIRDYVITKPDRLTLEEYEEIKRHPEIGAKILEPVSFLSDVVECVRHHHEWFDGSDKGYPDRLRGDGIPLPSRIILVADTVEAMTSDRPYRKGLALEAVVRELHKYSGTQFDPTCAEACLRLLEREAEDFIQKDQKFDIYAFLEV
;
A
#
# COMPACT_ATOMS: atom_id res chain seq x y z
N MET A 1 27.37 42.70 1.01
CA MET A 1 28.16 42.44 2.25
C MET A 1 27.44 43.15 3.37
N ARG A 2 27.13 42.50 4.50
CA ARG A 2 26.54 43.17 5.67
C ARG A 2 27.60 44.11 6.22
N ASN A 3 27.28 45.36 6.46
CA ASN A 3 28.16 46.28 7.17
C ASN A 3 28.23 45.85 8.62
N HIS A 4 29.33 45.23 9.04
CA HIS A 4 29.55 44.84 10.41
C HIS A 4 29.93 46.07 11.23
N ALA A 5 29.33 46.20 12.41
CA ALA A 5 29.64 47.30 13.35
C ALA A 5 30.13 46.74 14.70
N VAL A 6 31.19 47.34 15.19
CA VAL A 6 31.74 47.09 16.52
C VAL A 6 31.67 48.34 17.37
N LEU A 7 31.20 48.17 18.61
CA LEU A 7 31.18 49.22 19.61
C LEU A 7 32.30 49.01 20.64
N PHE A 8 33.23 49.96 20.73
CA PHE A 8 34.24 50.01 21.79
C PHE A 8 33.81 50.90 22.91
N VAL A 9 33.94 50.44 24.15
CA VAL A 9 33.58 51.16 25.36
C VAL A 9 34.78 51.22 26.28
N ASP A 10 35.31 52.43 26.51
CA ASP A 10 36.50 52.68 27.32
C ASP A 10 36.46 54.12 27.78
N ASP A 11 36.70 54.38 29.07
CA ASP A 11 36.72 55.77 29.61
C ASP A 11 37.97 56.55 29.18
N GLU A 12 39.02 55.83 28.76
CA GLU A 12 40.21 56.44 28.21
C GLU A 12 40.03 56.82 26.74
N VAL A 13 39.74 58.10 26.45
CA VAL A 13 39.56 58.63 25.07
C VAL A 13 40.73 58.32 24.14
N ASN A 14 41.94 58.22 24.66
CA ASN A 14 43.15 57.90 23.91
C ASN A 14 43.11 56.47 23.35
N ILE A 15 42.57 55.49 24.11
CA ILE A 15 42.35 54.13 23.70
C ILE A 15 41.35 54.08 22.56
N LEU A 16 40.21 54.74 22.71
CA LEU A 16 39.20 54.82 21.65
C LEU A 16 39.74 55.42 20.33
N LYS A 17 40.58 56.48 20.42
CA LYS A 17 41.27 57.05 19.27
C LYS A 17 42.27 56.08 18.62
N ALA A 18 42.99 55.31 19.42
CA ALA A 18 43.95 54.31 18.92
C ALA A 18 43.23 53.18 18.19
N VAL A 19 42.12 52.63 18.73
CA VAL A 19 41.30 51.62 18.10
C VAL A 19 40.68 52.14 16.80
N LYS A 20 40.07 53.34 16.76
CA LYS A 20 39.54 53.95 15.55
C LYS A 20 40.61 54.07 14.45
N ARG A 21 41.85 54.47 14.78
CA ARG A 21 42.95 54.59 13.87
C ARG A 21 43.40 53.23 13.34
N LEU A 22 43.49 52.20 14.23
CA LEU A 22 43.89 50.84 13.90
C LEU A 22 42.91 50.18 12.92
N LEU A 23 41.60 50.33 13.15
CA LEU A 23 40.55 49.70 12.38
C LEU A 23 40.03 50.52 11.20
N ARG A 24 40.65 51.69 10.89
CA ARG A 24 40.21 52.61 9.84
C ARG A 24 40.10 51.95 8.45
N ASN A 25 41.01 51.03 8.14
CA ASN A 25 41.10 50.33 6.86
C ASN A 25 40.34 48.99 6.82
N GLU A 26 39.74 48.60 7.91
CA GLU A 26 38.94 47.37 7.96
C GLU A 26 37.52 47.66 7.47
N PRO A 27 36.82 46.71 6.93
CA PRO A 27 35.47 46.88 6.36
C PRO A 27 34.39 46.99 7.45
N TRP A 28 34.73 47.46 8.63
CA TRP A 28 33.83 47.50 9.79
C TRP A 28 33.53 48.98 10.18
N GLU A 29 32.29 49.20 10.60
CA GLU A 29 31.91 50.44 11.24
C GLU A 29 32.38 50.43 12.72
N VAL A 30 33.21 51.39 13.12
CA VAL A 30 33.74 51.46 14.46
C VAL A 30 33.07 52.58 15.22
N GLN A 31 32.24 52.21 16.17
CA GLN A 31 31.57 53.09 17.10
C GLN A 31 32.33 53.11 18.41
N CYS A 32 32.25 54.18 19.18
CA CYS A 32 32.92 54.31 20.46
C CYS A 32 32.03 55.05 21.43
N ALA A 33 32.02 54.58 22.68
CA ALA A 33 31.38 55.22 23.82
C ALA A 33 32.41 55.39 24.93
N SER A 34 32.38 56.53 25.61
CA SER A 34 33.27 56.84 26.72
C SER A 34 32.64 56.48 28.07
N ARG A 35 31.37 56.08 28.08
CA ARG A 35 30.65 55.68 29.30
C ARG A 35 29.76 54.45 29.02
N PRO A 36 29.51 53.61 30.01
CA PRO A 36 28.60 52.46 29.89
C PRO A 36 27.18 52.82 29.47
N GLN A 37 26.64 53.92 29.97
CA GLN A 37 25.28 54.39 29.62
C GLN A 37 25.16 54.81 28.15
N GLU A 38 26.15 55.53 27.63
CA GLU A 38 26.24 55.88 26.22
C GLU A 38 26.28 54.62 25.30
N ALA A 39 27.01 53.59 25.77
CA ALA A 39 27.09 52.32 25.03
C ALA A 39 25.74 51.60 24.95
N LEU A 40 24.94 51.57 26.01
CA LEU A 40 23.61 51.00 26.03
C LEU A 40 22.65 51.78 25.08
N GLU A 41 22.72 53.12 25.09
CA GLU A 41 21.91 53.95 24.18
C GLU A 41 22.26 53.75 22.69
N LEU A 42 23.55 53.56 22.39
CA LEU A 42 23.99 53.22 21.03
C LEU A 42 23.51 51.85 20.63
N LEU A 43 23.55 50.84 21.48
CA LEU A 43 23.03 49.49 21.21
C LEU A 43 21.50 49.47 21.00
N ASP A 44 20.76 50.37 21.69
CA ASP A 44 19.31 50.46 21.50
C ASP A 44 18.92 51.15 20.17
N THR A 45 19.80 51.99 19.62
CA THR A 45 19.48 52.83 18.45
C THR A 45 20.20 52.40 17.18
N GLN A 46 21.27 51.62 17.28
CA GLN A 46 22.11 51.24 16.14
C GLN A 46 22.35 49.72 16.10
N ALA A 47 22.48 49.21 14.90
CA ALA A 47 22.75 47.78 14.67
C ALA A 47 24.23 47.47 14.91
N VAL A 48 24.58 47.09 16.14
CA VAL A 48 25.91 46.63 16.52
C VAL A 48 25.93 45.12 16.67
N GLN A 49 26.95 44.47 16.13
CA GLN A 49 27.14 43.01 16.18
C GLN A 49 28.11 42.57 17.27
N VAL A 50 29.11 43.39 17.53
CA VAL A 50 30.15 43.12 18.54
C VAL A 50 30.32 44.30 19.47
N VAL A 51 30.34 44.05 20.77
CA VAL A 51 30.72 45.04 21.79
C VAL A 51 32.00 44.61 22.46
N VAL A 52 32.93 45.54 22.60
CA VAL A 52 34.21 45.37 23.28
C VAL A 52 34.30 46.39 24.40
N SER A 53 34.24 45.94 25.64
CA SER A 53 34.24 46.84 26.82
C SER A 53 35.54 46.74 27.62
N ASP A 54 36.06 47.88 28.03
CA ASP A 54 37.04 47.88 29.12
C ASP A 54 36.46 47.35 30.42
N GLN A 55 37.29 46.75 31.25
CA GLN A 55 36.89 46.20 32.54
C GLN A 55 36.69 47.30 33.61
N ARG A 56 37.58 48.32 33.65
CA ARG A 56 37.52 49.36 34.63
C ARG A 56 37.00 50.66 34.06
N MET A 57 35.77 50.95 34.34
CA MET A 57 35.14 52.21 33.96
C MET A 57 34.46 52.85 35.17
N PRO A 58 34.39 54.18 35.24
CA PRO A 58 33.57 54.85 36.23
C PRO A 58 32.09 54.42 36.11
N GLU A 59 31.36 54.42 37.21
CA GLU A 59 29.91 54.16 37.31
C GLU A 59 29.51 52.69 37.15
N MET A 60 30.11 51.95 36.24
CA MET A 60 29.73 50.54 35.97
C MET A 60 30.96 49.77 35.43
N SER A 61 31.20 48.59 35.98
CA SER A 61 32.28 47.74 35.48
C SER A 61 31.95 47.16 34.09
N GLY A 62 32.99 46.75 33.31
CA GLY A 62 32.79 46.11 32.03
C GLY A 62 32.00 44.81 32.13
N VAL A 63 32.17 44.04 33.19
CA VAL A 63 31.35 42.84 33.45
C VAL A 63 29.88 43.18 33.58
N ASP A 64 29.55 44.19 34.35
CA ASP A 64 28.17 44.62 34.61
C ASP A 64 27.55 45.18 33.32
N LEU A 65 28.31 45.96 32.54
CA LEU A 65 27.85 46.41 31.20
C LEU A 65 27.55 45.24 30.28
N LEU A 66 28.48 44.28 30.16
CA LEU A 66 28.29 43.14 29.25
C LEU A 66 27.17 42.21 29.73
N ALA A 67 26.90 42.12 31.01
CA ALA A 67 25.72 41.44 31.55
C ALA A 67 24.42 42.15 31.14
N ALA A 68 24.36 43.48 31.27
CA ALA A 68 23.21 44.27 30.78
C ALA A 68 23.01 44.13 29.25
N VAL A 69 24.09 44.13 28.46
CA VAL A 69 24.02 43.88 27.04
C VAL A 69 23.48 42.47 26.73
N ARG A 70 23.87 41.46 27.50
CA ARG A 70 23.33 40.09 27.32
C ARG A 70 21.82 40.05 27.55
N GLU A 71 21.30 40.75 28.52
CA GLU A 71 19.87 40.77 28.81
C GLU A 71 19.05 41.50 27.74
N ARG A 72 19.54 42.67 27.29
CA ARG A 72 18.82 43.51 26.31
C ARG A 72 19.07 43.13 24.87
N HIS A 73 20.30 42.74 24.54
CA HIS A 73 20.80 42.45 23.21
C HIS A 73 21.50 41.08 23.17
N PRO A 74 20.81 39.95 23.39
CA PRO A 74 21.42 38.62 23.60
C PRO A 74 22.20 38.11 22.37
N ASP A 75 21.95 38.70 21.22
CA ASP A 75 22.60 38.33 19.98
C ASP A 75 23.94 39.00 19.76
N VAL A 76 24.16 40.16 20.38
CA VAL A 76 25.41 40.90 20.28
C VAL A 76 26.54 40.07 20.91
N VAL A 77 27.65 39.92 20.16
CA VAL A 77 28.85 39.24 20.65
C VAL A 77 29.60 40.18 21.61
N ARG A 78 29.86 39.71 22.82
CA ARG A 78 30.47 40.48 23.94
C ARG A 78 31.90 40.10 24.12
N MET A 79 32.77 41.09 24.11
CA MET A 79 34.23 40.92 24.32
C MET A 79 34.69 41.90 25.39
N MET A 80 35.79 41.59 26.05
CA MET A 80 36.34 42.45 27.09
C MET A 80 37.80 42.76 26.85
N LEU A 81 38.18 44.03 27.09
CA LEU A 81 39.58 44.45 27.23
C LEU A 81 39.94 44.47 28.71
N THR A 82 41.10 43.93 29.08
CA THR A 82 41.49 43.82 30.51
C THR A 82 43.01 43.97 30.69
N GLY A 83 43.43 44.55 31.80
CA GLY A 83 44.82 44.58 32.22
C GLY A 83 45.24 43.30 32.94
N TYR A 84 46.56 43.04 33.05
CA TYR A 84 47.13 41.85 33.67
C TYR A 84 46.63 41.58 35.10
N THR A 85 46.30 42.61 35.87
CA THR A 85 45.88 42.50 37.28
C THR A 85 44.46 42.06 37.46
N GLU A 86 43.65 41.96 36.38
CA GLU A 86 42.18 41.74 36.40
C GLU A 86 41.76 40.40 35.78
N MET A 87 42.74 39.60 35.38
CA MET A 87 42.53 38.39 34.66
C MET A 87 41.58 37.39 35.34
N ASN A 88 41.59 37.31 36.67
CA ASN A 88 40.77 36.34 37.42
C ASN A 88 39.27 36.64 37.33
N VAL A 89 38.88 37.91 37.42
CA VAL A 89 37.43 38.33 37.28
C VAL A 89 36.93 38.13 35.87
N ALA A 90 37.78 38.44 34.91
CA ALA A 90 37.44 38.31 33.51
C ALA A 90 37.35 36.83 33.07
N VAL A 91 38.17 35.93 33.62
CA VAL A 91 38.09 34.46 33.37
C VAL A 91 36.78 33.88 33.96
N GLU A 92 36.33 34.39 35.14
CA GLU A 92 35.06 33.95 35.68
C GLU A 92 33.86 34.35 34.80
N ALA A 93 33.87 35.56 34.22
CA ALA A 93 32.84 36.02 33.30
C ALA A 93 32.81 35.20 32.00
N ILE A 94 33.97 34.74 31.47
CA ILE A 94 34.00 33.79 30.33
C ILE A 94 33.36 32.46 30.72
N ASN A 95 33.76 31.92 31.87
CA ASN A 95 33.26 30.60 32.32
C ASN A 95 31.75 30.60 32.57
N ARG A 96 31.12 31.73 32.89
CA ARG A 96 29.68 31.91 32.96
C ARG A 96 29.02 32.04 31.58
N GLY A 97 29.78 32.03 30.47
CA GLY A 97 29.27 32.19 29.08
C GLY A 97 28.79 33.61 28.76
N GLU A 98 29.24 34.61 29.55
CA GLU A 98 28.84 36.01 29.40
C GLU A 98 29.66 36.75 28.33
N ILE A 99 30.89 36.31 28.10
CA ILE A 99 31.88 36.93 27.23
C ILE A 99 32.42 35.93 26.22
N PHE A 100 32.45 36.32 24.95
CA PHE A 100 33.01 35.52 23.86
C PHE A 100 34.52 35.36 23.98
N ARG A 101 35.24 36.47 24.23
CA ARG A 101 36.70 36.47 24.35
C ARG A 101 37.21 37.66 25.17
N LEU A 102 38.35 37.42 25.82
CA LEU A 102 39.14 38.46 26.46
C LEU A 102 40.32 38.91 25.57
N ILE A 103 40.63 40.17 25.65
CA ILE A 103 41.80 40.77 25.00
C ILE A 103 42.62 41.49 26.10
N THR A 104 43.90 41.18 26.21
CA THR A 104 44.77 41.82 27.22
C THR A 104 45.32 43.15 26.71
N LYS A 105 45.37 44.16 27.61
CA LYS A 105 46.07 45.44 27.42
C LYS A 105 47.54 45.28 27.87
N PRO A 106 48.55 45.73 27.13
CA PRO A 106 48.46 46.20 25.73
C PRO A 106 48.20 45.04 24.76
N TRP A 107 47.37 45.29 23.77
CA TRP A 107 47.02 44.27 22.75
C TRP A 107 48.03 44.30 21.58
N ASN A 108 48.04 43.17 20.85
CA ASN A 108 48.69 43.10 19.53
C ASN A 108 47.64 43.48 18.46
N ASP A 109 47.99 44.37 17.55
CA ASP A 109 47.08 44.92 16.54
C ASP A 109 46.52 43.84 15.61
N GLU A 110 47.32 42.90 15.18
CA GLU A 110 46.86 41.80 14.31
C GLU A 110 45.97 40.77 15.07
N GLU A 111 46.31 40.52 16.33
CA GLU A 111 45.50 39.66 17.20
C GLU A 111 44.10 40.27 17.47
N LEU A 112 44.04 41.58 17.75
CA LEU A 112 42.77 42.27 17.91
C LEU A 112 41.87 42.17 16.67
N LYS A 113 42.44 42.43 15.48
CA LYS A 113 41.73 42.30 14.20
C LYS A 113 41.28 40.88 13.95
N ALA A 114 42.13 39.87 14.19
CA ALA A 114 41.77 38.47 14.02
C ALA A 114 40.64 38.04 14.96
N THR A 115 40.68 38.53 16.21
CA THR A 115 39.65 38.27 17.22
C THR A 115 38.31 38.91 16.85
N LEU A 116 38.33 40.12 16.30
CA LEU A 116 37.11 40.79 15.82
C LEU A 116 36.50 40.05 14.62
N ARG A 117 37.32 39.58 13.67
CA ARG A 117 36.85 38.73 12.56
C ARG A 117 36.11 37.48 13.07
N GLN A 118 36.73 36.75 14.02
CA GLN A 118 36.11 35.58 14.64
C GLN A 118 34.80 35.93 15.38
N ALA A 119 34.71 37.11 16.02
CA ALA A 119 33.51 37.56 16.67
C ALA A 119 32.38 37.85 15.64
N PHE A 120 32.69 38.48 14.53
CA PHE A 120 31.71 38.68 13.44
C PHE A 120 31.27 37.37 12.78
N ASP A 121 32.22 36.48 12.47
CA ASP A 121 31.89 35.15 11.94
C ASP A 121 30.98 34.38 12.89
N HIS A 122 31.23 34.49 14.21
CA HIS A 122 30.37 33.87 15.22
C HIS A 122 28.96 34.47 15.25
N PHE A 123 28.84 35.80 15.14
CA PHE A 123 27.55 36.48 15.01
C PHE A 123 26.79 36.03 13.78
N ASP A 124 27.43 36.03 12.59
CA ASP A 124 26.82 35.65 11.33
C ASP A 124 26.35 34.19 11.34
N LEU A 125 27.17 33.30 11.88
CA LEU A 125 26.83 31.88 12.03
C LEU A 125 25.59 31.69 12.92
N LYS A 126 25.52 32.41 14.06
CA LYS A 126 24.39 32.34 14.97
C LYS A 126 23.09 32.82 14.32
N GLU A 127 23.16 33.91 13.56
CA GLU A 127 22.02 34.43 12.81
C GLU A 127 21.56 33.46 11.68
N GLU A 128 22.50 32.87 10.97
CA GLU A 128 22.17 31.89 9.92
C GLU A 128 21.54 30.62 10.51
N ILE A 129 22.04 30.14 11.68
CA ILE A 129 21.43 29.02 12.40
C ILE A 129 19.97 29.35 12.79
N LYS A 130 19.70 30.55 13.27
CA LYS A 130 18.33 30.98 13.62
C LYS A 130 17.43 30.96 12.38
N ARG A 131 17.93 31.53 11.27
CA ARG A 131 17.20 31.58 9.99
C ARG A 131 16.88 30.19 9.46
N LEU A 132 17.89 29.31 9.47
CA LEU A 132 17.71 27.92 9.01
C LEU A 132 16.74 27.14 9.88
N ASN A 133 16.81 27.32 11.20
CA ASN A 133 15.88 26.67 12.14
C ASN A 133 14.43 27.12 11.90
N GLN A 134 14.22 28.40 11.61
CA GLN A 134 12.89 28.91 11.28
C GLN A 134 12.35 28.30 9.99
N VAL A 135 13.15 28.31 8.92
CA VAL A 135 12.78 27.71 7.62
C VAL A 135 12.49 26.20 7.79
N THR A 136 13.34 25.50 8.55
CA THR A 136 13.14 24.06 8.81
C THR A 136 11.83 23.79 9.57
N ARG A 137 11.48 24.62 10.56
CA ARG A 137 10.19 24.50 11.27
C ARG A 137 8.99 24.69 10.36
N GLU A 138 9.04 25.71 9.49
CA GLU A 138 7.98 25.97 8.52
C GLU A 138 7.82 24.84 7.51
N GLN A 139 8.95 24.30 7.01
CA GLN A 139 8.95 23.16 6.10
C GLN A 139 8.38 21.88 6.75
N ASN A 140 8.80 21.61 8.00
CA ASN A 140 8.30 20.47 8.75
C ASN A 140 6.79 20.56 8.99
N PHE A 141 6.28 21.73 9.31
CA PHE A 141 4.85 21.93 9.48
C PHE A 141 4.08 21.64 8.18
N LYS A 142 4.56 22.16 7.04
CA LYS A 142 3.96 21.89 5.71
C LYS A 142 4.02 20.41 5.35
N LEU A 143 5.15 19.75 5.63
CA LEU A 143 5.30 18.32 5.36
C LEU A 143 4.34 17.48 6.19
N GLN A 144 4.16 17.79 7.47
CA GLN A 144 3.22 17.10 8.35
C GLN A 144 1.78 17.23 7.86
N ASP A 145 1.37 18.44 7.45
CA ASP A 145 0.03 18.67 6.90
C ASP A 145 -0.18 17.90 5.58
N MET A 146 0.82 17.95 4.69
CA MET A 146 0.78 17.23 3.42
C MET A 146 0.72 15.71 3.62
N ASN A 147 1.49 15.15 4.56
CA ASN A 147 1.45 13.72 4.89
C ASN A 147 0.08 13.30 5.42
N ARG A 148 -0.52 14.08 6.34
CA ARG A 148 -1.86 13.81 6.86
C ARG A 148 -2.91 13.79 5.76
N ASN A 149 -2.86 14.76 4.85
CA ASN A 149 -3.76 14.84 3.71
C ASN A 149 -3.56 13.66 2.74
N LEU A 150 -2.31 13.24 2.52
CA LEU A 150 -1.98 12.10 1.67
C LEU A 150 -2.49 10.78 2.27
N GLU A 151 -2.26 10.56 3.57
CA GLU A 151 -2.78 9.38 4.29
C GLU A 151 -4.30 9.27 4.19
N TYR A 152 -5.00 10.40 4.37
CA TYR A 152 -6.45 10.44 4.19
C TYR A 152 -6.86 10.03 2.77
N LYS A 153 -6.23 10.62 1.74
CA LYS A 153 -6.51 10.29 0.34
C LYS A 153 -6.21 8.83 0.00
N VAL A 154 -5.09 8.29 0.51
CA VAL A 154 -4.73 6.88 0.29
C VAL A 154 -5.79 5.97 0.89
N ARG A 155 -6.20 6.23 2.16
CA ARG A 155 -7.24 5.44 2.82
C ARG A 155 -8.58 5.48 2.07
N ASP A 156 -9.01 6.66 1.66
CA ASP A 156 -10.25 6.85 0.90
C ASP A 156 -10.21 6.11 -0.45
N ARG A 157 -9.12 6.27 -1.19
CA ARG A 157 -8.94 5.58 -2.49
C ARG A 157 -8.86 4.08 -2.35
N THR A 158 -8.20 3.58 -1.30
CA THR A 158 -8.14 2.12 -1.04
C THR A 158 -9.53 1.57 -0.75
N LYS A 159 -10.34 2.29 0.03
CA LYS A 159 -11.73 1.91 0.30
C LYS A 159 -12.57 1.89 -0.99
N GLN A 160 -12.53 2.98 -1.78
CA GLN A 160 -13.26 3.07 -3.05
C GLN A 160 -12.84 1.95 -4.02
N LEU A 161 -11.55 1.63 -4.07
CA LEU A 161 -11.03 0.55 -4.92
C LEU A 161 -11.58 -0.82 -4.48
N ALA A 162 -11.59 -1.09 -3.17
CA ALA A 162 -12.14 -2.34 -2.63
C ALA A 162 -13.64 -2.48 -2.95
N GLU A 163 -14.42 -1.40 -2.77
CA GLU A 163 -15.85 -1.38 -3.12
C GLU A 163 -16.06 -1.64 -4.62
N LYS A 164 -15.31 -0.95 -5.48
CA LYS A 164 -15.42 -1.14 -6.93
C LYS A 164 -14.98 -2.53 -7.39
N HIS A 165 -13.97 -3.09 -6.74
CA HIS A 165 -13.53 -4.46 -7.03
C HIS A 165 -14.61 -5.49 -6.65
N ALA A 166 -15.29 -5.31 -5.51
CA ALA A 166 -16.40 -6.17 -5.10
C ALA A 166 -17.60 -6.05 -6.05
N GLU A 167 -18.00 -4.82 -6.45
CA GLU A 167 -19.04 -4.59 -7.45
C GLU A 167 -18.74 -5.27 -8.78
N LEU A 168 -17.50 -5.09 -9.28
CA LEU A 168 -17.06 -5.69 -10.55
C LEU A 168 -17.11 -7.23 -10.49
N ARG A 169 -16.64 -7.81 -9.38
CA ARG A 169 -16.66 -9.26 -9.17
C ARG A 169 -18.08 -9.81 -9.15
N THR A 170 -19.00 -9.11 -8.50
CA THR A 170 -20.43 -9.48 -8.49
C THR A 170 -21.03 -9.41 -9.90
N ALA A 171 -20.81 -8.30 -10.61
CA ALA A 171 -21.31 -8.14 -11.98
C ALA A 171 -20.75 -9.21 -12.93
N TYR A 172 -19.51 -9.60 -12.75
CA TYR A 172 -18.86 -10.67 -13.48
C TYR A 172 -19.57 -12.01 -13.32
N ILE A 173 -19.81 -12.46 -12.07
CA ILE A 173 -20.53 -13.73 -11.82
C ILE A 173 -21.96 -13.67 -12.34
N GLN A 174 -22.66 -12.52 -12.19
CA GLN A 174 -24.00 -12.35 -12.72
C GLN A 174 -24.03 -12.49 -14.25
N THR A 175 -23.02 -11.96 -14.95
CA THR A 175 -22.92 -12.08 -16.41
C THR A 175 -22.68 -13.53 -16.84
N ILE A 176 -21.83 -14.27 -16.13
CA ILE A 176 -21.59 -15.70 -16.39
C ILE A 176 -22.87 -16.50 -16.17
N ARG A 177 -23.60 -16.25 -15.06
CA ARG A 177 -24.88 -16.92 -14.78
C ARG A 177 -25.91 -16.65 -15.88
N ALA A 178 -26.05 -15.40 -16.32
CA ALA A 178 -26.95 -15.03 -17.40
C ALA A 178 -26.60 -15.75 -18.73
N LEU A 179 -25.28 -15.93 -19.01
CA LEU A 179 -24.84 -16.69 -20.16
C LEU A 179 -25.18 -18.18 -20.01
N ALA A 180 -24.93 -18.78 -18.85
CA ALA A 180 -25.29 -20.16 -18.55
C ALA A 180 -26.80 -20.40 -18.66
N GLU A 181 -27.62 -19.50 -18.09
CA GLU A 181 -29.08 -19.54 -18.21
C GLU A 181 -29.58 -19.43 -19.65
N ALA A 182 -28.90 -18.61 -20.49
CA ALA A 182 -29.24 -18.49 -21.91
C ALA A 182 -28.94 -19.78 -22.67
N VAL A 183 -27.88 -20.51 -22.30
CA VAL A 183 -27.57 -21.84 -22.89
C VAL A 183 -28.55 -22.91 -22.37
N ASP A 184 -28.82 -22.92 -21.05
CA ASP A 184 -29.82 -23.80 -20.44
C ASP A 184 -31.24 -23.60 -21.07
N ALA A 185 -31.60 -22.36 -21.48
CA ALA A 185 -32.87 -22.07 -22.12
C ALA A 185 -33.00 -22.67 -23.54
N LYS A 186 -31.87 -23.02 -24.19
CA LYS A 186 -31.86 -23.71 -25.48
C LYS A 186 -32.23 -25.19 -25.37
N ASP A 187 -31.98 -25.79 -24.23
CA ASP A 187 -32.37 -27.14 -23.85
C ASP A 187 -33.53 -27.06 -22.83
N ALA A 188 -34.74 -27.37 -23.30
CA ALA A 188 -35.94 -27.25 -22.48
C ALA A 188 -35.89 -28.04 -21.15
N TYR A 189 -34.92 -28.93 -20.99
CA TYR A 189 -34.79 -29.87 -19.88
C TYR A 189 -33.73 -29.46 -18.87
N THR A 190 -32.92 -28.44 -19.18
CA THR A 190 -31.75 -28.08 -18.37
C THR A 190 -31.89 -26.77 -17.57
N ARG A 191 -33.12 -26.25 -17.41
CA ARG A 191 -33.30 -25.02 -16.63
C ARG A 191 -32.66 -25.12 -15.27
N GLY A 192 -31.66 -24.25 -15.01
CA GLY A 192 -30.89 -24.19 -13.76
C GLY A 192 -29.94 -25.37 -13.55
N HIS A 193 -29.72 -26.22 -14.56
CA HIS A 193 -28.76 -27.32 -14.54
C HIS A 193 -27.34 -26.80 -14.31
N SER A 194 -26.91 -25.85 -15.14
CA SER A 194 -25.56 -25.28 -15.07
C SER A 194 -25.26 -24.68 -13.69
N GLU A 195 -26.23 -24.01 -13.08
CA GLU A 195 -26.08 -23.46 -11.70
C GLU A 195 -25.92 -24.58 -10.67
N ARG A 196 -26.76 -25.63 -10.74
CA ARG A 196 -26.66 -26.77 -9.81
C ARG A 196 -25.37 -27.55 -9.98
N VAL A 197 -24.87 -27.75 -11.22
CA VAL A 197 -23.57 -28.37 -11.48
C VAL A 197 -22.44 -27.52 -10.88
N GLY A 198 -22.45 -26.22 -11.06
CA GLY A 198 -21.49 -25.31 -10.44
C GLY A 198 -21.49 -25.41 -8.92
N VAL A 199 -22.66 -25.45 -8.26
CA VAL A 199 -22.81 -25.61 -6.83
C VAL A 199 -22.25 -26.96 -6.35
N TYR A 200 -22.65 -28.05 -7.01
CA TYR A 200 -22.17 -29.40 -6.63
C TYR A 200 -20.67 -29.50 -6.80
N ALA A 201 -20.15 -29.04 -7.93
CA ALA A 201 -18.72 -29.03 -8.19
C ALA A 201 -17.92 -28.22 -7.12
N SER A 202 -18.45 -27.06 -6.69
CA SER A 202 -17.83 -26.26 -5.63
C SER A 202 -17.78 -26.99 -4.29
N LYS A 203 -18.88 -27.69 -3.92
CA LYS A 203 -18.95 -28.47 -2.69
C LYS A 203 -17.97 -29.66 -2.73
N ILE A 204 -17.91 -30.37 -3.85
CA ILE A 204 -16.95 -31.46 -4.06
C ILE A 204 -15.50 -30.93 -4.02
N ALA A 205 -15.22 -29.79 -4.66
CA ALA A 205 -13.91 -29.17 -4.65
C ALA A 205 -13.43 -28.79 -3.23
N ARG A 206 -14.34 -28.27 -2.42
CA ARG A 206 -14.07 -27.99 -1.00
C ARG A 206 -13.79 -29.28 -0.20
N GLU A 207 -14.58 -30.33 -0.41
CA GLU A 207 -14.43 -31.62 0.27
C GLU A 207 -13.12 -32.33 -0.14
N VAL A 208 -12.66 -32.14 -1.37
CA VAL A 208 -11.32 -32.55 -1.84
C VAL A 208 -10.20 -31.74 -1.18
N GLY A 209 -10.48 -30.57 -0.64
CA GLY A 209 -9.51 -29.71 0.02
C GLY A 209 -8.83 -28.69 -0.91
N LEU A 210 -9.50 -28.28 -1.99
CA LEU A 210 -8.96 -27.26 -2.90
C LEU A 210 -8.93 -25.87 -2.24
N PRO A 211 -7.93 -25.02 -2.56
CA PRO A 211 -7.90 -23.63 -2.10
C PRO A 211 -9.04 -22.83 -2.72
N ARG A 212 -9.39 -21.73 -2.03
CA ARG A 212 -10.52 -20.84 -2.35
C ARG A 212 -10.57 -20.43 -3.83
N GLU A 213 -9.42 -20.03 -4.37
CA GLU A 213 -9.30 -19.55 -5.74
C GLU A 213 -9.62 -20.66 -6.78
N LEU A 214 -9.25 -21.90 -6.47
CA LEU A 214 -9.56 -23.05 -7.31
C LEU A 214 -11.03 -23.46 -7.18
N ILE A 215 -11.65 -23.35 -6.03
CA ILE A 215 -13.08 -23.63 -5.82
C ILE A 215 -13.91 -22.64 -6.66
N GLU A 216 -13.56 -21.35 -6.68
CA GLU A 216 -14.24 -20.37 -7.52
C GLU A 216 -14.13 -20.71 -9.02
N ARG A 217 -12.93 -21.12 -9.48
CA ARG A 217 -12.72 -21.59 -10.87
C ARG A 217 -13.56 -22.81 -11.20
N VAL A 218 -13.63 -23.79 -10.29
CA VAL A 218 -14.48 -24.97 -10.47
C VAL A 218 -15.95 -24.59 -10.58
N TYR A 219 -16.42 -23.64 -9.76
CA TYR A 219 -17.77 -23.10 -9.85
C TYR A 219 -18.06 -22.48 -11.22
N ILE A 220 -17.19 -21.59 -11.69
CA ILE A 220 -17.31 -20.94 -13.00
C ILE A 220 -17.27 -21.95 -14.13
N ALA A 221 -16.37 -22.93 -14.05
CA ALA A 221 -16.28 -23.98 -15.04
C ALA A 221 -17.54 -24.86 -15.07
N GLY A 222 -18.13 -25.16 -13.91
CA GLY A 222 -19.40 -25.85 -13.80
C GLY A 222 -20.57 -25.08 -14.41
N LEU A 223 -20.60 -23.73 -14.23
CA LEU A 223 -21.59 -22.87 -14.88
C LEU A 223 -21.49 -22.89 -16.40
N LEU A 224 -20.26 -22.97 -16.92
CA LEU A 224 -19.96 -22.79 -18.35
C LEU A 224 -19.66 -24.11 -19.07
N HIS A 225 -19.70 -25.28 -18.40
CA HIS A 225 -19.29 -26.55 -18.98
C HIS A 225 -20.02 -26.85 -20.30
N ASP A 226 -21.30 -26.53 -20.35
CA ASP A 226 -22.20 -26.76 -21.46
C ASP A 226 -22.32 -25.58 -22.46
N VAL A 227 -21.55 -24.48 -22.29
CA VAL A 227 -21.67 -23.27 -23.12
C VAL A 227 -21.54 -23.57 -24.61
N GLY A 228 -20.79 -24.60 -24.98
CA GLY A 228 -20.62 -25.03 -26.38
C GLY A 228 -21.87 -25.61 -27.04
N LYS A 229 -22.91 -25.97 -26.30
CA LYS A 229 -24.22 -26.37 -26.84
C LYS A 229 -24.86 -25.27 -27.70
N ILE A 230 -24.42 -24.03 -27.54
CA ILE A 230 -24.86 -22.95 -28.45
C ILE A 230 -24.49 -23.20 -29.91
N GLY A 231 -23.42 -23.95 -30.17
CA GLY A 231 -22.96 -24.30 -31.49
C GLY A 231 -23.54 -25.62 -32.05
N ILE A 232 -24.38 -26.33 -31.28
CA ILE A 232 -25.06 -27.56 -31.69
C ILE A 232 -26.44 -27.23 -32.25
N ARG A 233 -26.86 -27.95 -33.25
CA ARG A 233 -28.18 -27.73 -33.88
C ARG A 233 -29.34 -28.02 -32.93
N ASP A 234 -30.36 -27.16 -32.91
CA ASP A 234 -31.46 -27.23 -31.95
C ASP A 234 -32.22 -28.55 -32.00
N TYR A 235 -32.47 -29.07 -33.18
CA TYR A 235 -33.20 -30.34 -33.34
C TYR A 235 -32.43 -31.56 -32.75
N VAL A 236 -31.12 -31.46 -32.60
CA VAL A 236 -30.30 -32.52 -31.98
C VAL A 236 -30.44 -32.42 -30.46
N ILE A 237 -30.37 -31.20 -29.91
CA ILE A 237 -30.47 -30.97 -28.48
C ILE A 237 -31.88 -31.28 -27.95
N THR A 238 -32.91 -30.86 -28.67
CA THR A 238 -34.31 -30.98 -28.25
C THR A 238 -34.99 -32.28 -28.69
N LYS A 239 -34.24 -33.21 -29.28
CA LYS A 239 -34.79 -34.46 -29.82
C LYS A 239 -35.41 -35.30 -28.68
N PRO A 240 -36.70 -35.69 -28.79
CA PRO A 240 -37.37 -36.48 -27.78
C PRO A 240 -36.94 -37.97 -27.77
N ASP A 241 -36.38 -38.45 -28.83
CA ASP A 241 -35.97 -39.86 -29.04
C ASP A 241 -34.47 -40.05 -28.85
N ARG A 242 -34.04 -41.32 -28.89
CA ARG A 242 -32.61 -41.63 -28.88
C ARG A 242 -31.90 -41.01 -30.07
N LEU A 243 -30.72 -40.43 -29.81
CA LEU A 243 -29.87 -39.85 -30.84
C LEU A 243 -29.31 -40.96 -31.77
N THR A 244 -29.19 -40.63 -33.04
CA THR A 244 -28.39 -41.44 -33.95
C THR A 244 -26.91 -41.34 -33.63
N LEU A 245 -26.07 -42.19 -34.18
CA LEU A 245 -24.62 -42.10 -33.99
C LEU A 245 -24.07 -40.75 -34.48
N GLU A 246 -24.55 -40.22 -35.59
CA GLU A 246 -24.14 -38.93 -36.16
C GLU A 246 -24.55 -37.76 -35.24
N GLU A 247 -25.76 -37.78 -34.73
CA GLU A 247 -26.25 -36.76 -33.81
C GLU A 247 -25.49 -36.81 -32.46
N TYR A 248 -25.14 -38.01 -32.00
CA TYR A 248 -24.35 -38.20 -30.80
C TYR A 248 -22.92 -37.66 -30.97
N GLU A 249 -22.28 -37.92 -32.13
CA GLU A 249 -20.97 -37.36 -32.47
C GLU A 249 -21.03 -35.81 -32.59
N GLU A 250 -22.16 -35.25 -33.01
CA GLU A 250 -22.34 -33.79 -33.03
C GLU A 250 -22.38 -33.22 -31.59
N ILE A 251 -23.15 -33.84 -30.68
CA ILE A 251 -23.19 -33.39 -29.28
C ILE A 251 -21.81 -33.46 -28.64
N LYS A 252 -21.04 -34.51 -28.89
CA LYS A 252 -19.69 -34.66 -28.34
C LYS A 252 -18.73 -33.50 -28.68
N ARG A 253 -19.08 -32.66 -29.63
CA ARG A 253 -18.27 -31.48 -29.99
C ARG A 253 -18.49 -30.28 -29.08
N HIS A 254 -19.53 -30.27 -28.20
CA HIS A 254 -19.79 -29.09 -27.38
C HIS A 254 -18.62 -28.72 -26.47
N PRO A 255 -17.81 -29.63 -25.88
CA PRO A 255 -16.66 -29.21 -25.06
C PRO A 255 -15.61 -28.43 -25.85
N GLU A 256 -15.31 -28.88 -27.09
CA GLU A 256 -14.39 -28.16 -27.98
C GLU A 256 -14.94 -26.81 -28.43
N ILE A 257 -16.25 -26.74 -28.74
CA ILE A 257 -16.91 -25.49 -29.14
C ILE A 257 -16.91 -24.53 -27.94
N GLY A 258 -17.23 -25.04 -26.72
CA GLY A 258 -17.22 -24.27 -25.51
C GLY A 258 -15.84 -23.67 -25.19
N ALA A 259 -14.79 -24.50 -25.31
CA ALA A 259 -13.42 -24.04 -25.14
C ALA A 259 -13.09 -22.89 -26.12
N LYS A 260 -13.43 -23.03 -27.40
CA LYS A 260 -13.24 -22.00 -28.43
C LYS A 260 -14.01 -20.70 -28.16
N ILE A 261 -15.22 -20.80 -27.61
CA ILE A 261 -16.03 -19.62 -27.24
C ILE A 261 -15.37 -18.86 -26.09
N LEU A 262 -14.78 -19.56 -25.12
CA LEU A 262 -14.18 -18.98 -23.91
C LEU A 262 -12.74 -18.51 -24.11
N GLU A 263 -12.00 -19.07 -25.05
CA GLU A 263 -10.57 -18.78 -25.31
C GLU A 263 -10.25 -17.29 -25.47
N PRO A 264 -11.07 -16.46 -26.18
CA PRO A 264 -10.79 -15.02 -26.32
C PRO A 264 -10.95 -14.21 -25.02
N VAL A 265 -11.52 -14.81 -23.99
CA VAL A 265 -11.86 -14.11 -22.74
C VAL A 265 -10.75 -14.33 -21.73
N SER A 266 -9.82 -13.39 -21.61
CA SER A 266 -8.58 -13.53 -20.85
C SER A 266 -8.77 -13.97 -19.38
N PHE A 267 -9.83 -13.51 -18.70
CA PHE A 267 -10.10 -13.87 -17.31
C PHE A 267 -10.73 -15.29 -17.15
N LEU A 268 -11.13 -15.95 -18.26
CA LEU A 268 -11.61 -17.33 -18.28
C LEU A 268 -10.54 -18.32 -18.75
N SER A 269 -9.32 -17.88 -19.03
CA SER A 269 -8.23 -18.76 -19.53
C SER A 269 -8.06 -20.04 -18.73
N ASP A 270 -8.17 -19.96 -17.40
CA ASP A 270 -8.04 -21.11 -16.49
C ASP A 270 -9.27 -22.05 -16.50
N VAL A 271 -10.38 -21.60 -17.10
CA VAL A 271 -11.64 -22.35 -17.22
C VAL A 271 -11.73 -23.12 -18.54
N VAL A 272 -11.04 -22.65 -19.58
CA VAL A 272 -11.08 -23.21 -20.93
C VAL A 272 -10.78 -24.71 -20.94
N GLU A 273 -9.66 -25.10 -20.35
CA GLU A 273 -9.25 -26.51 -20.25
C GLU A 273 -10.23 -27.34 -19.40
N CYS A 274 -10.81 -26.71 -18.36
CA CYS A 274 -11.82 -27.39 -17.55
C CYS A 274 -13.07 -27.72 -18.34
N VAL A 275 -13.55 -26.79 -19.18
CA VAL A 275 -14.69 -26.95 -20.05
C VAL A 275 -14.39 -27.93 -21.20
N ARG A 276 -13.18 -27.86 -21.77
CA ARG A 276 -12.78 -28.78 -22.86
C ARG A 276 -12.83 -30.25 -22.43
N HIS A 277 -12.40 -30.55 -21.16
CA HIS A 277 -12.15 -31.92 -20.73
C HIS A 277 -13.18 -32.48 -19.72
N HIS A 278 -14.33 -31.83 -19.53
CA HIS A 278 -15.30 -32.26 -18.52
C HIS A 278 -16.03 -33.58 -18.82
N HIS A 279 -15.88 -34.11 -20.02
CA HIS A 279 -16.39 -35.42 -20.42
C HIS A 279 -15.29 -36.50 -20.60
N GLU A 280 -14.06 -36.21 -20.20
CA GLU A 280 -13.01 -37.21 -20.19
C GLU A 280 -13.23 -38.26 -19.11
N TRP A 281 -13.11 -39.54 -19.45
CA TRP A 281 -13.19 -40.64 -18.52
C TRP A 281 -11.82 -40.88 -17.86
N PHE A 282 -11.83 -41.11 -16.53
CA PHE A 282 -10.60 -41.23 -15.74
C PHE A 282 -9.66 -42.33 -16.23
N ASP A 283 -10.22 -43.44 -16.75
CA ASP A 283 -9.45 -44.56 -17.30
C ASP A 283 -8.88 -44.33 -18.69
N GLY A 284 -9.24 -43.20 -19.35
CA GLY A 284 -8.83 -42.88 -20.72
C GLY A 284 -9.44 -43.78 -21.80
N SER A 285 -10.58 -44.44 -21.49
CA SER A 285 -11.30 -45.27 -22.44
C SER A 285 -11.90 -44.43 -23.58
N ASP A 286 -12.34 -45.12 -24.68
CA ASP A 286 -12.95 -44.48 -25.85
C ASP A 286 -14.33 -43.86 -25.60
N LYS A 287 -14.86 -44.03 -24.40
CA LYS A 287 -16.09 -43.39 -23.93
C LYS A 287 -15.88 -41.93 -23.54
N GLY A 288 -14.67 -41.59 -23.07
CA GLY A 288 -14.28 -40.22 -22.80
C GLY A 288 -13.96 -39.42 -24.07
N TYR A 289 -14.19 -38.09 -24.05
CA TYR A 289 -13.94 -37.19 -25.17
C TYR A 289 -13.64 -35.77 -24.63
N PRO A 290 -12.98 -34.88 -25.41
CA PRO A 290 -12.60 -35.04 -26.82
C PRO A 290 -11.23 -35.71 -27.03
N ASP A 291 -10.27 -35.58 -26.07
CA ASP A 291 -8.85 -35.87 -26.29
C ASP A 291 -8.42 -37.25 -25.73
N ARG A 292 -9.29 -37.94 -25.00
CA ARG A 292 -9.06 -39.22 -24.34
C ARG A 292 -7.91 -39.18 -23.34
N LEU A 293 -7.86 -38.12 -22.55
CA LEU A 293 -6.90 -37.98 -21.47
C LEU A 293 -7.13 -39.05 -20.40
N ARG A 294 -6.11 -39.36 -19.62
CA ARG A 294 -6.18 -40.39 -18.58
C ARG A 294 -5.64 -39.90 -17.24
N GLY A 295 -6.33 -40.25 -16.15
CA GLY A 295 -5.86 -40.04 -14.82
C GLY A 295 -5.57 -38.56 -14.53
N ASP A 296 -4.37 -38.28 -14.02
CA ASP A 296 -3.94 -36.90 -13.71
C ASP A 296 -3.64 -36.03 -14.94
N GLY A 297 -3.66 -36.60 -16.15
CA GLY A 297 -3.64 -35.81 -17.37
C GLY A 297 -4.94 -35.03 -17.61
N ILE A 298 -6.05 -35.43 -16.96
CA ILE A 298 -7.31 -34.69 -16.97
C ILE A 298 -7.24 -33.60 -15.89
N PRO A 299 -7.52 -32.33 -16.20
CA PRO A 299 -7.56 -31.27 -15.18
C PRO A 299 -8.46 -31.64 -14.01
N LEU A 300 -8.00 -31.48 -12.76
CA LEU A 300 -8.80 -31.84 -11.59
C LEU A 300 -10.18 -31.17 -11.57
N PRO A 301 -10.35 -29.87 -11.94
CA PRO A 301 -11.66 -29.27 -12.10
C PRO A 301 -12.58 -30.05 -13.05
N SER A 302 -12.08 -30.54 -14.19
CA SER A 302 -12.86 -31.32 -15.15
C SER A 302 -13.34 -32.64 -14.56
N ARG A 303 -12.47 -33.33 -13.80
CA ARG A 303 -12.81 -34.57 -13.06
C ARG A 303 -13.91 -34.32 -12.02
N ILE A 304 -13.88 -33.19 -11.32
CA ILE A 304 -14.89 -32.78 -10.35
C ILE A 304 -16.22 -32.45 -11.07
N ILE A 305 -16.17 -31.71 -12.20
CA ILE A 305 -17.35 -31.35 -12.95
C ILE A 305 -18.05 -32.58 -13.50
N LEU A 306 -17.33 -33.58 -14.02
CA LEU A 306 -17.92 -34.83 -14.50
C LEU A 306 -18.73 -35.55 -13.42
N VAL A 307 -18.22 -35.61 -12.18
CA VAL A 307 -18.96 -36.18 -11.05
C VAL A 307 -20.19 -35.34 -10.72
N ALA A 308 -20.05 -34.01 -10.64
CA ALA A 308 -21.14 -33.07 -10.32
C ALA A 308 -22.26 -33.11 -11.37
N ASP A 309 -21.92 -33.08 -12.67
CA ASP A 309 -22.86 -33.17 -13.78
C ASP A 309 -23.61 -34.50 -13.77
N THR A 310 -22.88 -35.61 -13.58
CA THR A 310 -23.50 -36.94 -13.51
C THR A 310 -24.49 -37.03 -12.34
N VAL A 311 -24.12 -36.57 -11.18
CA VAL A 311 -24.99 -36.58 -10.00
C VAL A 311 -26.21 -35.69 -10.23
N GLU A 312 -26.03 -34.49 -10.77
CA GLU A 312 -27.14 -33.59 -11.12
C GLU A 312 -28.08 -34.26 -12.13
N ALA A 313 -27.52 -34.83 -13.19
CA ALA A 313 -28.29 -35.53 -14.23
C ALA A 313 -29.07 -36.74 -13.68
N MET A 314 -28.56 -37.44 -12.66
CA MET A 314 -29.24 -38.58 -12.04
C MET A 314 -30.32 -38.13 -11.05
N THR A 315 -30.13 -37.05 -10.32
CA THR A 315 -31.03 -36.59 -9.25
C THR A 315 -32.16 -35.67 -9.76
N SER A 316 -32.01 -35.06 -10.93
CA SER A 316 -32.99 -34.17 -11.53
C SER A 316 -34.09 -34.90 -12.28
N ASP A 317 -35.32 -34.38 -12.19
CA ASP A 317 -36.44 -34.87 -12.97
C ASP A 317 -36.22 -34.50 -14.45
N ARG A 318 -36.36 -35.47 -15.33
CA ARG A 318 -36.34 -35.27 -16.79
C ARG A 318 -37.70 -35.71 -17.37
N PRO A 319 -38.15 -35.20 -18.52
CA PRO A 319 -39.47 -35.48 -19.08
C PRO A 319 -39.83 -36.96 -19.17
N TYR A 320 -38.79 -37.79 -19.36
CA TYR A 320 -38.98 -39.22 -19.52
C TYR A 320 -38.64 -40.04 -18.29
N ARG A 321 -38.16 -39.40 -17.21
CA ARG A 321 -37.70 -40.09 -16.01
C ARG A 321 -37.68 -39.18 -14.79
N LYS A 322 -38.26 -39.63 -13.68
CA LYS A 322 -38.04 -39.02 -12.40
C LYS A 322 -36.58 -39.18 -11.97
N GLY A 323 -36.10 -38.24 -11.17
CA GLY A 323 -34.77 -38.34 -10.56
C GLY A 323 -34.62 -39.69 -9.84
N LEU A 324 -33.43 -40.24 -9.87
CA LEU A 324 -33.12 -41.52 -9.20
C LEU A 324 -33.10 -41.29 -7.69
N ALA A 325 -33.46 -42.35 -6.98
CA ALA A 325 -33.25 -42.39 -5.52
C ALA A 325 -31.76 -42.33 -5.19
N LEU A 326 -31.44 -41.75 -4.03
CA LEU A 326 -30.06 -41.50 -3.58
C LEU A 326 -29.22 -42.76 -3.59
N GLU A 327 -29.78 -43.90 -3.17
CA GLU A 327 -29.09 -45.19 -3.14
C GLU A 327 -28.67 -45.65 -4.54
N ALA A 328 -29.39 -45.25 -5.57
CA ALA A 328 -29.00 -45.56 -6.94
C ALA A 328 -27.81 -44.70 -7.40
N VAL A 329 -27.80 -43.43 -7.03
CA VAL A 329 -26.69 -42.50 -7.29
C VAL A 329 -25.40 -42.98 -6.62
N VAL A 330 -25.49 -43.37 -5.34
CA VAL A 330 -24.37 -43.91 -4.57
C VAL A 330 -23.83 -45.21 -5.24
N ARG A 331 -24.72 -46.12 -5.68
CA ARG A 331 -24.28 -47.33 -6.40
C ARG A 331 -23.57 -47.04 -7.71
N GLU A 332 -24.04 -46.05 -8.49
CA GLU A 332 -23.40 -45.69 -9.76
C GLU A 332 -22.01 -45.04 -9.51
N LEU A 333 -21.87 -44.16 -8.52
CA LEU A 333 -20.59 -43.57 -8.15
C LEU A 333 -19.56 -44.66 -7.75
N HIS A 334 -19.95 -45.62 -6.91
CA HIS A 334 -19.07 -46.76 -6.54
C HIS A 334 -18.71 -47.62 -7.74
N LYS A 335 -19.67 -47.94 -8.58
CA LYS A 335 -19.50 -48.82 -9.75
C LYS A 335 -18.51 -48.27 -10.76
N TYR A 336 -18.55 -46.92 -11.00
CA TYR A 336 -17.73 -46.27 -12.02
C TYR A 336 -16.53 -45.53 -11.46
N SER A 337 -16.27 -45.58 -10.17
CA SER A 337 -15.03 -45.11 -9.55
C SER A 337 -13.82 -45.84 -10.12
N GLY A 338 -12.80 -45.06 -10.53
CA GLY A 338 -11.59 -45.57 -11.19
C GLY A 338 -11.75 -45.88 -12.71
N THR A 339 -12.99 -45.76 -13.27
CA THR A 339 -13.24 -45.88 -14.69
C THR A 339 -13.73 -44.56 -15.31
N GLN A 340 -14.98 -44.23 -15.08
CA GLN A 340 -15.52 -42.91 -15.48
C GLN A 340 -15.03 -41.80 -14.55
N PHE A 341 -15.13 -42.04 -13.26
CA PHE A 341 -14.86 -41.03 -12.22
C PHE A 341 -13.46 -41.19 -11.60
N ASP A 342 -12.83 -40.07 -11.33
CA ASP A 342 -11.69 -40.04 -10.41
C ASP A 342 -12.11 -40.58 -9.02
N PRO A 343 -11.42 -41.57 -8.47
CA PRO A 343 -11.76 -42.13 -7.18
C PRO A 343 -11.81 -41.12 -6.04
N THR A 344 -10.89 -40.11 -6.06
CA THR A 344 -10.84 -39.07 -5.04
C THR A 344 -12.05 -38.14 -5.12
N CYS A 345 -12.46 -37.74 -6.34
CA CYS A 345 -13.64 -36.93 -6.56
C CYS A 345 -14.94 -37.67 -6.25
N ALA A 346 -15.03 -38.95 -6.65
CA ALA A 346 -16.20 -39.81 -6.34
C ALA A 346 -16.36 -40.01 -4.83
N GLU A 347 -15.26 -40.31 -4.11
CA GLU A 347 -15.29 -40.49 -2.65
C GLU A 347 -15.66 -39.19 -1.91
N ALA A 348 -15.14 -38.02 -2.34
CA ALA A 348 -15.54 -36.74 -1.80
C ALA A 348 -17.05 -36.48 -1.97
N CYS A 349 -17.59 -36.77 -3.16
CA CYS A 349 -19.02 -36.68 -3.41
C CYS A 349 -19.83 -37.62 -2.54
N LEU A 350 -19.39 -38.89 -2.38
CA LEU A 350 -20.06 -39.87 -1.50
C LEU A 350 -20.11 -39.40 -0.05
N ARG A 351 -19.02 -38.88 0.50
CA ARG A 351 -19.01 -38.27 1.86
C ARG A 351 -20.02 -37.12 2.01
N LEU A 352 -20.15 -36.26 0.99
CA LEU A 352 -21.15 -35.19 0.99
C LEU A 352 -22.57 -35.75 0.97
N LEU A 353 -22.85 -36.76 0.15
CA LEU A 353 -24.14 -37.41 0.08
C LEU A 353 -24.53 -38.14 1.38
N GLU A 354 -23.58 -38.73 2.09
CA GLU A 354 -23.79 -39.38 3.40
C GLU A 354 -24.09 -38.39 4.53
N ARG A 355 -23.37 -37.25 4.51
CA ARG A 355 -23.43 -36.26 5.59
C ARG A 355 -24.58 -35.26 5.45
N GLU A 356 -24.88 -34.82 4.24
CA GLU A 356 -25.75 -33.69 3.96
C GLU A 356 -26.52 -33.81 2.62
N ALA A 357 -27.07 -34.98 2.34
CA ALA A 357 -27.74 -35.25 1.05
C ALA A 357 -28.81 -34.22 0.69
N GLU A 358 -29.66 -33.81 1.66
CA GLU A 358 -30.71 -32.83 1.43
C GLU A 358 -30.15 -31.47 1.06
N ASP A 359 -29.13 -30.97 1.78
CA ASP A 359 -28.46 -29.70 1.51
C ASP A 359 -27.62 -29.75 0.24
N PHE A 360 -27.07 -30.93 -0.11
CA PHE A 360 -26.27 -31.11 -1.30
C PHE A 360 -27.13 -31.10 -2.58
N ILE A 361 -28.32 -31.72 -2.54
CA ILE A 361 -29.22 -31.88 -3.72
C ILE A 361 -30.28 -30.76 -3.79
N GLN A 362 -30.24 -29.76 -2.93
CA GLN A 362 -31.25 -28.69 -2.90
C GLN A 362 -31.42 -27.97 -4.24
N LYS A 363 -32.68 -27.92 -4.73
CA LYS A 363 -33.02 -27.46 -6.08
C LYS A 363 -33.24 -25.95 -6.22
N ASP A 364 -33.49 -25.21 -5.11
CA ASP A 364 -34.08 -23.86 -5.17
C ASP A 364 -33.39 -22.76 -4.34
N GLN A 365 -32.18 -22.97 -3.79
CA GLN A 365 -31.47 -21.91 -3.08
C GLN A 365 -30.64 -21.04 -4.01
N LYS A 366 -30.77 -19.72 -3.90
CA LYS A 366 -29.82 -18.77 -4.49
C LYS A 366 -28.45 -19.00 -3.83
N PHE A 367 -27.58 -19.66 -4.54
CA PHE A 367 -26.22 -19.92 -4.07
C PHE A 367 -25.37 -18.68 -4.22
N ASP A 368 -24.74 -18.24 -3.13
CA ASP A 368 -23.76 -17.19 -3.16
C ASP A 368 -22.36 -17.79 -2.99
N ILE A 369 -21.63 -17.89 -4.11
CA ILE A 369 -20.27 -18.46 -4.12
C ILE A 369 -19.35 -17.71 -3.18
N TYR A 370 -19.49 -16.40 -3.03
CA TYR A 370 -18.61 -15.61 -2.19
C TYR A 370 -18.88 -15.86 -0.71
N ALA A 371 -20.15 -15.88 -0.29
CA ALA A 371 -20.51 -16.28 1.06
C ALA A 371 -20.06 -17.73 1.35
N PHE A 372 -20.20 -18.63 0.36
CA PHE A 372 -19.71 -19.99 0.48
C PHE A 372 -18.19 -20.06 0.68
N LEU A 373 -17.43 -19.22 0.02
CA LEU A 373 -15.95 -19.19 0.14
C LEU A 373 -15.44 -18.51 1.42
N GLU A 374 -16.27 -17.77 2.16
CA GLU A 374 -15.89 -17.10 3.42
C GLU A 374 -15.97 -18.03 4.66
N VAL A 375 -16.69 -19.12 4.56
CA VAL A 375 -16.82 -20.17 5.58
C VAL A 375 -15.73 -21.24 5.41
#